data_09aeab454e09d1fe6acd73e54d192e36
#
_entry.id   09aeab454e09d1fe6acd73e54d192e36
#
_cell.length_a   1.000
_cell.length_b   1.000
_cell.length_c   1.000
_cell.angle_alpha   90.00
_cell.angle_beta   90.00
_cell.angle_gamma   90.00
#
_symmetry.space_group_name_H-M   'P 1'
#
loop_
_entity.id
_entity.type
_entity.pdbx_description
1 polymer ?
#
loop_
_entity_poly.entity_id
_entity_poly.type
_entity_poly.pdbx_seq_one_letter_code
_entity_poly.pdbx_strand_id
1 'polypeptide(L)'
;MKYLLPLAICLLLAACAPRNKQATDPTAQPVLSPDQQMANFLGDSQPGDSSSFTGTSYGAYATVTVREDYISALGELCREGLVNNSAGISRIAACRDKKEQQWRLAPRIFAQGAL
;
A
#
# COMPACT_ATOMS: atom_id res chain seq x y z
N MET A 1 10.35 59.75 0.86
CA MET A 1 9.95 58.85 -0.22
C MET A 1 10.98 57.76 -0.54
N LYS A 2 12.21 57.94 -0.23
CA LYS A 2 13.27 56.91 -0.54
C LYS A 2 13.21 55.66 0.31
N TYR A 3 12.47 55.66 1.41
CA TYR A 3 12.41 54.55 2.36
C TYR A 3 11.15 53.72 2.33
N LEU A 4 10.23 54.02 1.46
CA LEU A 4 8.98 53.28 1.33
C LEU A 4 9.12 52.04 0.44
N LEU A 5 10.10 52.06 -0.48
CA LEU A 5 10.34 50.95 -1.38
C LEU A 5 10.86 49.67 -0.70
N PRO A 6 11.79 49.77 0.27
CA PRO A 6 12.27 48.53 0.91
C PRO A 6 11.24 47.89 1.85
N LEU A 7 10.28 48.64 2.36
CA LEU A 7 9.24 48.10 3.21
C LEU A 7 8.21 47.27 2.46
N ALA A 8 7.94 47.63 1.20
CA ALA A 8 7.02 46.91 0.34
C ALA A 8 7.59 45.55 -0.11
N ILE A 9 8.91 45.47 -0.26
CA ILE A 9 9.58 44.24 -0.70
C ILE A 9 9.63 43.21 0.42
N CYS A 10 9.75 43.63 1.69
CA CYS A 10 9.74 42.70 2.81
C CYS A 10 8.37 42.05 3.05
N LEU A 11 7.28 42.71 2.69
CA LEU A 11 5.94 42.17 2.85
C LEU A 11 5.60 41.08 1.83
N LEU A 12 6.27 41.03 0.70
CA LEU A 12 6.04 40.04 -0.34
C LEU A 12 6.74 38.70 -0.05
N LEU A 13 7.76 38.70 0.80
CA LEU A 13 8.49 37.49 1.16
C LEU A 13 7.79 36.66 2.24
N ALA A 14 6.87 37.24 2.97
CA ALA A 14 6.12 36.52 4.01
C ALA A 14 5.01 35.60 3.45
N ALA A 15 4.72 35.68 2.16
CA ALA A 15 3.66 34.91 1.54
C ALA A 15 4.09 33.50 1.06
N CYS A 16 5.38 33.18 1.17
CA CYS A 16 5.94 31.92 0.70
C CYS A 16 6.33 30.94 1.83
N ALA A 17 5.73 31.09 3.00
CA ALA A 17 5.90 30.08 4.05
C ALA A 17 5.19 28.80 3.62
N PRO A 18 5.88 27.64 3.48
CA PRO A 18 5.21 26.39 3.20
C PRO A 18 4.24 26.09 4.32
N ARG A 19 2.97 26.02 3.99
CA ARG A 19 1.98 25.49 4.92
C ARG A 19 2.35 24.03 5.16
N ASN A 20 2.91 23.80 6.32
CA ASN A 20 3.06 22.44 6.80
C ASN A 20 1.67 21.88 7.04
N LYS A 21 1.19 21.13 6.07
CA LYS A 21 -0.05 20.37 6.19
C LYS A 21 0.17 19.10 7.01
N GLN A 22 0.99 19.17 8.01
CA GLN A 22 1.09 18.07 8.95
C GLN A 22 -0.22 18.00 9.73
N ALA A 23 -0.97 17.11 9.30
CA ALA A 23 -2.27 16.73 9.66
C ALA A 23 -2.43 16.39 11.13
N THR A 24 -2.94 17.29 11.86
CA THR A 24 -3.89 17.02 12.91
C THR A 24 -5.30 17.10 12.32
N ASP A 25 -5.46 16.61 11.11
CA ASP A 25 -6.75 16.61 10.45
C ASP A 25 -7.58 15.44 10.98
N PRO A 26 -8.72 15.68 11.64
CA PRO A 26 -9.60 14.60 12.09
C PRO A 26 -10.22 13.80 10.92
N THR A 27 -10.00 14.23 9.68
CA THR A 27 -10.37 13.47 8.49
C THR A 27 -9.19 12.66 7.94
N ALA A 28 -8.15 12.43 8.75
CA ALA A 28 -7.05 11.55 8.38
C ALA A 28 -7.61 10.20 7.91
N GLN A 29 -7.17 9.77 6.74
CA GLN A 29 -7.60 8.50 6.17
C GLN A 29 -7.36 7.38 7.17
N PRO A 30 -8.30 6.43 7.32
CA PRO A 30 -8.08 5.30 8.19
C PRO A 30 -6.80 4.58 7.78
N VAL A 31 -5.98 4.26 8.78
CA VAL A 31 -4.76 3.48 8.57
C VAL A 31 -5.18 2.12 8.02
N LEU A 32 -4.67 1.76 6.84
CA LEU A 32 -4.94 0.46 6.25
C LEU A 32 -4.38 -0.65 7.14
N SER A 33 -5.13 -1.74 7.26
CA SER A 33 -4.65 -2.93 7.95
C SER A 33 -3.37 -3.46 7.26
N PRO A 34 -2.49 -4.16 7.98
CA PRO A 34 -1.31 -4.76 7.35
C PRO A 34 -1.65 -5.68 6.18
N ASP A 35 -2.73 -6.44 6.27
CA ASP A 35 -3.19 -7.31 5.19
C ASP A 35 -3.63 -6.49 3.96
N GLN A 36 -4.30 -5.36 4.17
CA GLN A 36 -4.68 -4.48 3.07
C GLN A 36 -3.48 -3.81 2.43
N GLN A 37 -2.49 -3.43 3.22
CA GLN A 37 -1.23 -2.90 2.69
C GLN A 37 -0.51 -3.95 1.84
N MET A 38 -0.51 -5.20 2.27
CA MET A 38 0.06 -6.31 1.52
C MET A 38 -0.69 -6.54 0.19
N ALA A 39 -2.02 -6.51 0.22
CA ALA A 39 -2.84 -6.66 -0.98
C ALA A 39 -2.57 -5.54 -1.98
N ASN A 40 -2.49 -4.31 -1.51
CA ASN A 40 -2.19 -3.16 -2.36
C ASN A 40 -0.78 -3.24 -2.96
N PHE A 41 0.18 -3.67 -2.15
CA PHE A 41 1.55 -3.88 -2.63
C PHE A 41 1.58 -4.91 -3.77
N LEU A 42 0.92 -6.04 -3.59
CA LEU A 42 0.85 -7.07 -4.63
C LEU A 42 0.23 -6.53 -5.91
N GLY A 43 -0.86 -5.78 -5.80
CA GLY A 43 -1.58 -5.24 -6.95
C GLY A 43 -0.84 -4.13 -7.69
N ASP A 44 -0.15 -3.27 -6.94
CA ASP A 44 0.45 -2.06 -7.49
C ASP A 44 1.91 -2.23 -7.91
N SER A 45 2.53 -3.34 -7.55
CA SER A 45 3.94 -3.60 -7.82
C SER A 45 4.12 -4.49 -9.06
N GLN A 46 5.35 -4.65 -9.49
CA GLN A 46 5.71 -5.47 -10.64
C GLN A 46 6.25 -6.83 -10.20
N PRO A 47 6.14 -7.87 -11.05
CA PRO A 47 6.76 -9.16 -10.77
C PRO A 47 8.24 -9.01 -10.42
N GLY A 48 8.66 -9.66 -9.34
CA GLY A 48 10.02 -9.57 -8.82
C GLY A 48 10.20 -8.57 -7.69
N ASP A 49 9.29 -7.62 -7.51
CA ASP A 49 9.35 -6.68 -6.39
C ASP A 49 9.11 -7.42 -5.07
N SER A 50 9.81 -6.99 -4.03
CA SER A 50 9.69 -7.53 -2.67
C SER A 50 9.50 -6.42 -1.65
N SER A 51 8.74 -6.71 -0.61
CA SER A 51 8.57 -5.84 0.55
C SER A 51 8.27 -6.64 1.80
N SER A 52 8.56 -6.06 2.95
CA SER A 52 8.32 -6.69 4.24
C SER A 52 7.16 -6.04 4.96
N PHE A 53 6.39 -6.85 5.66
CA PHE A 53 5.20 -6.43 6.41
C PHE A 53 5.23 -7.02 7.80
N THR A 54 4.69 -6.28 8.77
CA THR A 54 4.57 -6.73 10.14
C THR A 54 3.11 -6.79 10.55
N GLY A 55 2.78 -7.71 11.46
CA GLY A 55 1.43 -7.82 12.02
C GLY A 55 0.37 -8.27 11.02
N THR A 56 0.76 -9.04 10.00
CA THR A 56 -0.18 -9.58 9.01
C THR A 56 -0.79 -10.88 9.47
N SER A 57 -1.86 -11.32 8.80
CA SER A 57 -2.43 -12.65 9.01
C SER A 57 -1.47 -13.78 8.59
N TYR A 58 -0.40 -13.45 7.88
CA TYR A 58 0.65 -14.40 7.47
C TYR A 58 1.84 -14.42 8.43
N GLY A 59 1.76 -13.76 9.56
CA GLY A 59 2.77 -13.78 10.60
C GLY A 59 3.17 -12.39 11.10
N ALA A 60 3.89 -12.38 12.23
CA ALA A 60 4.36 -11.14 12.83
C ALA A 60 5.34 -10.38 11.91
N TYR A 61 6.08 -11.12 11.10
CA TYR A 61 6.99 -10.58 10.09
C TYR A 61 6.93 -11.46 8.85
N ALA A 62 6.66 -10.87 7.72
CA ALA A 62 6.54 -11.58 6.45
C ALA A 62 7.16 -10.76 5.32
N THR A 63 7.92 -11.41 4.46
CA THR A 63 8.45 -10.82 3.23
C THR A 63 7.65 -11.34 2.06
N VAL A 64 7.15 -10.45 1.23
CA VAL A 64 6.31 -10.78 0.07
C VAL A 64 7.07 -10.46 -1.20
N THR A 65 7.12 -11.41 -2.11
CA THR A 65 7.67 -11.24 -3.46
C THR A 65 6.55 -11.36 -4.47
N VAL A 66 6.40 -10.37 -5.33
CA VAL A 66 5.37 -10.34 -6.37
C VAL A 66 5.72 -11.31 -7.47
N ARG A 67 4.72 -12.11 -7.90
CA ARG A 67 4.82 -13.07 -8.98
C ARG A 67 3.94 -12.64 -10.15
N GLU A 68 3.38 -13.57 -10.86
CA GLU A 68 2.66 -13.35 -12.11
C GLU A 68 1.18 -13.02 -11.89
N ASP A 69 0.60 -12.35 -12.87
CA ASP A 69 -0.83 -12.10 -12.93
C ASP A 69 -1.57 -13.32 -13.48
N TYR A 70 -2.81 -13.45 -13.06
CA TYR A 70 -3.73 -14.43 -13.65
C TYR A 70 -5.17 -13.94 -13.50
N ILE A 71 -6.06 -14.55 -14.25
CA ILE A 71 -7.51 -14.30 -14.16
C ILE A 71 -8.12 -15.45 -13.36
N SER A 72 -8.81 -15.13 -12.27
CA SER A 72 -9.49 -16.13 -11.44
C SER A 72 -10.71 -16.73 -12.16
N ALA A 73 -11.25 -17.81 -11.59
CA ALA A 73 -12.47 -18.42 -12.09
C ALA A 73 -13.67 -17.46 -12.07
N LEU A 74 -13.63 -16.45 -11.17
CA LEU A 74 -14.65 -15.40 -11.11
C LEU A 74 -14.41 -14.27 -12.11
N GLY A 75 -13.36 -14.36 -12.92
CA GLY A 75 -13.00 -13.34 -13.90
C GLY A 75 -12.33 -12.11 -13.31
N GLU A 76 -11.85 -12.17 -12.07
CA GLU A 76 -11.11 -11.07 -11.46
C GLU A 76 -9.63 -11.15 -11.83
N LEU A 77 -9.01 -9.98 -12.01
CA LEU A 77 -7.56 -9.91 -12.14
C LEU A 77 -6.93 -10.19 -10.77
N CYS A 78 -6.07 -11.19 -10.72
CA CYS A 78 -5.34 -11.57 -9.52
C CYS A 78 -3.85 -11.51 -9.75
N ARG A 79 -3.11 -11.28 -8.67
CA ARG A 79 -1.66 -11.32 -8.69
C ARG A 79 -1.16 -12.28 -7.62
N GLU A 80 -0.35 -13.24 -8.03
CA GLU A 80 0.28 -14.20 -7.14
C GLU A 80 1.47 -13.55 -6.44
N GLY A 81 1.69 -13.92 -5.19
CA GLY A 81 2.88 -13.59 -4.43
C GLY A 81 3.39 -14.78 -3.66
N LEU A 82 4.67 -14.71 -3.27
CA LEU A 82 5.26 -15.63 -2.33
C LEU A 82 5.47 -14.90 -1.01
N VAL A 83 4.97 -15.49 0.06
CA VAL A 83 5.21 -15.03 1.43
C VAL A 83 6.27 -15.91 2.06
N ASN A 84 7.33 -15.28 2.56
CA ASN A 84 8.34 -15.92 3.36
C ASN A 84 8.22 -15.43 4.80
N ASN A 85 8.01 -16.35 5.73
CA ASN A 85 7.90 -16.08 7.15
C ASN A 85 8.63 -17.16 7.95
N SER A 86 8.50 -17.14 9.27
CA SER A 86 9.16 -18.12 10.15
C SER A 86 8.71 -19.57 9.90
N ALA A 87 7.52 -19.77 9.32
CA ALA A 87 7.00 -21.11 9.01
C ALA A 87 7.46 -21.62 7.63
N GLY A 88 8.09 -20.76 6.82
CA GLY A 88 8.55 -21.12 5.48
C GLY A 88 7.96 -20.23 4.39
N ILE A 89 7.88 -20.75 3.18
CA ILE A 89 7.38 -20.05 2.01
C ILE A 89 6.01 -20.60 1.63
N SER A 90 5.05 -19.71 1.41
CA SER A 90 3.71 -20.05 0.94
C SER A 90 3.26 -19.12 -0.18
N ARG A 91 2.26 -19.57 -0.93
CA ARG A 91 1.66 -18.75 -1.98
C ARG A 91 0.51 -17.95 -1.43
N ILE A 92 0.41 -16.72 -1.89
CA ILE A 92 -0.74 -15.84 -1.63
C ILE A 92 -1.19 -15.25 -2.95
N ALA A 93 -2.38 -14.70 -2.95
CA ALA A 93 -2.88 -13.94 -4.10
C ALA A 93 -3.66 -12.72 -3.61
N ALA A 94 -3.55 -11.64 -4.34
CA ALA A 94 -4.44 -10.50 -4.22
C ALA A 94 -5.26 -10.40 -5.50
N CYS A 95 -6.55 -10.19 -5.36
CA CYS A 95 -7.47 -10.06 -6.47
C CYS A 95 -8.16 -8.70 -6.42
N ARG A 96 -8.42 -8.14 -7.59
CA ARG A 96 -9.05 -6.83 -7.72
C ARG A 96 -10.54 -6.99 -7.94
N ASP A 97 -11.33 -6.36 -7.08
CA ASP A 97 -12.77 -6.31 -7.23
C ASP A 97 -13.14 -5.57 -8.53
N LYS A 98 -14.05 -6.15 -9.30
CA LYS A 98 -14.53 -5.58 -10.56
C LYS A 98 -15.31 -4.28 -10.36
N LYS A 99 -16.02 -4.15 -9.25
CA LYS A 99 -16.87 -2.98 -8.97
C LYS A 99 -16.08 -1.84 -8.35
N GLU A 100 -15.35 -2.13 -7.29
CA GLU A 100 -14.66 -1.12 -6.49
C GLU A 100 -13.21 -0.89 -6.93
N GLN A 101 -12.68 -1.80 -7.75
CA GLN A 101 -11.31 -1.75 -8.24
C GLN A 101 -10.28 -1.78 -7.09
N GLN A 102 -10.65 -2.37 -5.97
CA GLN A 102 -9.78 -2.53 -4.81
C GLN A 102 -9.13 -3.89 -4.79
N TRP A 103 -7.86 -3.92 -4.40
CA TRP A 103 -7.15 -5.16 -4.16
C TRP A 103 -7.51 -5.71 -2.78
N ARG A 104 -7.68 -7.02 -2.71
CA ARG A 104 -7.87 -7.73 -1.44
C ARG A 104 -7.12 -9.05 -1.48
N LEU A 105 -6.65 -9.51 -0.34
CA LEU A 105 -6.06 -10.84 -0.26
C LEU A 105 -7.14 -11.91 -0.48
N ALA A 106 -6.83 -12.88 -1.33
CA ALA A 106 -7.71 -14.03 -1.54
C ALA A 106 -7.77 -14.87 -0.27
N PRO A 107 -8.93 -15.47 0.04
CA PRO A 107 -9.05 -16.35 1.20
C PRO A 107 -8.09 -17.54 1.11
N ARG A 108 -7.59 -17.98 2.25
CA ARG A 108 -6.76 -19.20 2.34
C ARG A 108 -7.65 -20.44 2.24
N ILE A 109 -8.02 -20.82 1.06
CA ILE A 109 -8.84 -22.03 0.87
C ILE A 109 -7.99 -23.28 1.08
N PHE A 110 -6.69 -23.20 0.84
CA PHE A 110 -5.77 -24.32 0.93
C PHE A 110 -4.59 -24.05 1.88
N ALA A 111 -4.88 -23.37 3.00
CA ALA A 111 -3.86 -22.93 3.95
C ALA A 111 -3.04 -24.07 4.57
N GLN A 112 -3.49 -25.30 4.48
CA GLN A 112 -2.84 -26.46 5.07
C GLN A 112 -2.30 -27.46 4.04
N GLY A 113 -2.02 -26.98 2.83
CA GLY A 113 -1.46 -27.87 1.82
C GLY A 113 -2.39 -29.03 1.50
N ALA A 114 -3.66 -28.77 1.34
CA ALA A 114 -4.68 -29.78 1.08
C ALA A 114 -4.60 -30.37 -0.35
N LEU A 115 -3.40 -30.55 -0.85
CA LEU A 115 -3.15 -31.23 -2.12
C LEU A 115 -2.14 -32.34 -1.90
#